data_858ef0b96aa7f6b966812ca093592667
#
_entry.id   858ef0b96aa7f6b966812ca093592667
#
_cell.length_a   1.000
_cell.length_b   1.000
_cell.length_c   1.000
_cell.angle_alpha   90.00
_cell.angle_beta   90.00
_cell.angle_gamma   90.00
#
_symmetry.space_group_name_H-M   'P 1'
#
loop_
_entity.id
_entity.type
_entity.pdbx_description
1 polymer ?
#
loop_
_entity_poly.entity_id
_entity_poly.type
_entity_poly.pdbx_seq_one_letter_code
_entity_poly.pdbx_strand_id
1 'polypeptide(L)'
;MPHANIKPHLFTAVAATLFLFACGGGSGTPVETVADPVVTATPTPAPAPTPTPVPTPPTPTPTACTAAPIVATEPYSLVFKGCSVANVAEYYDKTECVRQNSTGLIWQGQTAAGTGLSANDQYKTNFDSTTELQKWKGTRSGLNSTVDATLDFIAPTTAEVNATTNSIGYKAAVNATNLCGSRAWRLPTKNELLGIVKTTEVPTIDSAWFLNPPYYTSYWTSSPDTTFANNAWYVDFYDGSVSYGSRGNSLRISEYLVRLVRQ
;
A
#
# COMPACT_ATOMS: atom_id res chain seq x y z
N MET A 1 47.71 -10.52 -0.26
CA MET A 1 47.43 -11.62 -1.18
C MET A 1 46.75 -12.74 -0.41
N PRO A 2 45.53 -13.11 -0.71
CA PRO A 2 45.18 -14.02 -1.81
C PRO A 2 43.98 -13.55 -2.63
N HIS A 3 43.92 -14.06 -3.87
CA HIS A 3 42.96 -13.75 -4.92
C HIS A 3 41.60 -14.38 -4.66
N ALA A 4 40.52 -13.62 -4.84
CA ALA A 4 39.17 -14.13 -4.90
C ALA A 4 38.76 -14.39 -6.36
N ASN A 5 38.32 -15.63 -6.59
CA ASN A 5 37.88 -16.20 -7.88
C ASN A 5 36.50 -15.70 -8.25
N ILE A 6 36.35 -15.07 -9.40
CA ILE A 6 35.08 -14.67 -10.00
C ILE A 6 34.64 -15.78 -10.96
N LYS A 7 33.49 -16.41 -10.70
CA LYS A 7 32.83 -17.34 -11.63
C LYS A 7 31.82 -16.57 -12.49
N PRO A 8 31.78 -16.76 -13.81
CA PRO A 8 30.76 -16.17 -14.67
C PRO A 8 29.49 -17.03 -14.66
N HIS A 9 28.33 -16.39 -14.50
CA HIS A 9 27.03 -17.02 -14.68
C HIS A 9 26.60 -16.94 -16.14
N LEU A 10 26.29 -18.12 -16.65
CA LEU A 10 25.84 -18.43 -18.01
C LEU A 10 24.40 -17.92 -18.21
N PHE A 11 24.17 -17.11 -19.24
CA PHE A 11 22.84 -16.70 -19.70
C PHE A 11 22.27 -17.81 -20.59
N THR A 12 21.11 -18.36 -20.21
CA THR A 12 20.34 -19.28 -21.02
C THR A 12 19.24 -18.51 -21.76
N ALA A 13 19.35 -18.45 -23.08
CA ALA A 13 18.34 -17.88 -23.95
C ALA A 13 17.21 -18.91 -24.18
N VAL A 14 15.96 -18.49 -23.97
CA VAL A 14 14.76 -19.27 -24.30
C VAL A 14 14.26 -18.83 -25.66
N ALA A 15 14.26 -19.73 -26.63
CA ALA A 15 13.71 -19.53 -27.95
C ALA A 15 12.20 -19.71 -27.95
N ALA A 16 11.46 -18.73 -28.48
CA ALA A 16 10.03 -18.81 -28.70
C ALA A 16 9.76 -19.45 -30.07
N THR A 17 8.98 -20.52 -30.07
CA THR A 17 8.57 -21.24 -31.29
C THR A 17 7.20 -20.73 -31.74
N LEU A 18 7.14 -20.19 -32.93
CA LEU A 18 5.93 -19.70 -33.60
C LEU A 18 5.29 -20.88 -34.36
N PHE A 19 4.02 -21.21 -34.06
CA PHE A 19 3.23 -22.15 -34.87
C PHE A 19 2.34 -21.38 -35.86
N LEU A 20 2.61 -21.58 -37.17
CA LEU A 20 1.71 -21.18 -38.25
C LEU A 20 0.73 -22.34 -38.53
N PHE A 21 -0.57 -22.05 -38.52
CA PHE A 21 -1.58 -22.92 -39.08
C PHE A 21 -1.93 -22.49 -40.50
N ALA A 22 -1.72 -23.38 -41.46
CA ALA A 22 -2.11 -23.20 -42.85
C ALA A 22 -3.56 -23.66 -43.05
N CYS A 23 -4.31 -22.85 -43.80
CA CYS A 23 -5.67 -23.11 -44.24
C CYS A 23 -5.62 -23.86 -45.57
N GLY A 24 -6.20 -25.09 -45.63
CA GLY A 24 -6.35 -25.90 -46.85
C GLY A 24 -7.77 -25.85 -47.38
N GLY A 25 -7.94 -25.30 -48.59
CA GLY A 25 -9.19 -25.28 -49.29
C GLY A 25 -9.41 -26.61 -50.06
N GLY A 26 -10.65 -27.10 -50.09
CA GLY A 26 -11.10 -28.21 -50.88
C GLY A 26 -12.33 -27.85 -51.71
N SER A 27 -12.16 -27.84 -53.01
CA SER A 27 -13.21 -27.67 -54.01
C SER A 27 -13.91 -28.99 -54.30
N GLY A 28 -15.23 -29.01 -54.17
CA GLY A 28 -16.09 -30.13 -54.58
C GLY A 28 -17.03 -29.73 -55.69
N THR A 29 -17.04 -30.53 -56.77
CA THR A 29 -17.82 -30.42 -57.99
C THR A 29 -19.29 -30.78 -57.79
N PRO A 30 -20.22 -30.27 -58.63
CA PRO A 30 -21.65 -30.48 -58.51
C PRO A 30 -22.09 -31.83 -59.11
N VAL A 31 -23.02 -32.50 -58.48
CA VAL A 31 -23.70 -33.72 -58.95
C VAL A 31 -25.07 -33.36 -59.45
N GLU A 32 -25.42 -33.87 -60.66
CA GLU A 32 -26.71 -33.70 -61.32
C GLU A 32 -27.83 -34.41 -60.57
N THR A 33 -29.01 -33.73 -60.52
CA THR A 33 -30.24 -34.24 -59.93
C THR A 33 -31.13 -34.92 -60.98
N VAL A 34 -31.45 -36.18 -60.74
CA VAL A 34 -32.48 -36.93 -61.45
C VAL A 34 -33.83 -36.70 -60.77
N ALA A 35 -34.84 -36.33 -61.54
CA ALA A 35 -36.18 -36.05 -61.05
C ALA A 35 -36.99 -37.36 -60.81
N ASP A 36 -37.55 -37.52 -59.64
CA ASP A 36 -38.49 -38.62 -59.29
C ASP A 36 -39.93 -38.08 -59.11
N PRO A 37 -40.96 -38.94 -59.27
CA PRO A 37 -42.33 -38.54 -59.59
C PRO A 37 -43.07 -38.00 -58.36
N VAL A 38 -43.97 -37.04 -58.70
CA VAL A 38 -44.86 -36.36 -57.75
C VAL A 38 -45.83 -37.34 -57.07
N VAL A 39 -45.65 -37.55 -55.78
CA VAL A 39 -46.66 -38.17 -54.91
C VAL A 39 -47.49 -37.09 -54.25
N THR A 40 -48.81 -37.08 -54.53
CA THR A 40 -49.78 -36.14 -53.96
C THR A 40 -49.95 -36.46 -52.47
N ALA A 41 -49.42 -35.59 -51.62
CA ALA A 41 -49.52 -35.71 -50.16
C ALA A 41 -50.88 -35.25 -49.63
N THR A 42 -51.48 -36.08 -48.81
CA THR A 42 -52.66 -35.76 -48.00
C THR A 42 -52.34 -34.64 -47.02
N PRO A 43 -53.23 -33.62 -46.79
CA PRO A 43 -52.95 -32.54 -45.88
C PRO A 43 -52.83 -33.04 -44.43
N THR A 44 -51.66 -32.84 -43.85
CA THR A 44 -51.39 -33.09 -42.42
C THR A 44 -52.16 -32.07 -41.56
N PRO A 45 -52.85 -32.51 -40.50
CA PRO A 45 -53.54 -31.58 -39.61
C PRO A 45 -52.54 -30.61 -38.97
N ALA A 46 -52.94 -29.34 -38.87
CA ALA A 46 -52.10 -28.28 -38.29
C ALA A 46 -51.69 -28.60 -36.82
N PRO A 47 -50.43 -28.40 -36.46
CA PRO A 47 -50.02 -28.60 -35.09
C PRO A 47 -50.76 -27.68 -34.12
N ALA A 48 -51.12 -28.23 -32.96
CA ALA A 48 -51.74 -27.46 -31.89
C ALA A 48 -50.83 -26.28 -31.46
N PRO A 49 -51.36 -25.15 -31.11
CA PRO A 49 -50.59 -23.98 -30.67
C PRO A 49 -49.73 -24.37 -29.46
N THR A 50 -48.43 -24.16 -29.58
CA THR A 50 -47.47 -24.35 -28.48
C THR A 50 -47.83 -23.41 -27.34
N PRO A 51 -47.95 -23.88 -26.09
CA PRO A 51 -48.26 -22.99 -24.97
C PRO A 51 -47.19 -21.90 -24.85
N THR A 52 -47.64 -20.66 -24.82
CA THR A 52 -46.79 -19.50 -24.61
C THR A 52 -46.07 -19.65 -23.27
N PRO A 53 -44.72 -19.55 -23.22
CA PRO A 53 -43.98 -19.66 -21.96
C PRO A 53 -44.45 -18.55 -21.00
N VAL A 54 -44.85 -18.95 -19.80
CA VAL A 54 -45.19 -18.03 -18.72
C VAL A 54 -43.88 -17.25 -18.37
N PRO A 55 -43.91 -15.91 -18.35
CA PRO A 55 -42.73 -15.15 -17.99
C PRO A 55 -42.28 -15.55 -16.57
N THR A 56 -41.06 -16.08 -16.48
CA THR A 56 -40.43 -16.36 -15.18
C THR A 56 -40.29 -15.04 -14.44
N PRO A 57 -40.67 -14.95 -13.15
CA PRO A 57 -40.42 -13.75 -12.36
C PRO A 57 -38.93 -13.40 -12.41
N PRO A 58 -38.54 -12.13 -12.51
CA PRO A 58 -37.13 -11.76 -12.51
C PRO A 58 -36.50 -12.28 -11.22
N THR A 59 -35.41 -13.07 -11.38
CA THR A 59 -34.56 -13.48 -10.25
C THR A 59 -34.09 -12.21 -9.54
N PRO A 60 -34.28 -12.06 -8.22
CA PRO A 60 -33.82 -10.88 -7.51
C PRO A 60 -32.31 -10.74 -7.74
N THR A 61 -31.90 -9.60 -8.29
CA THR A 61 -30.48 -9.27 -8.44
C THR A 61 -29.88 -9.28 -7.04
N PRO A 62 -28.81 -10.06 -6.77
CA PRO A 62 -28.18 -10.06 -5.45
C PRO A 62 -27.74 -8.64 -5.14
N THR A 63 -28.16 -8.12 -3.99
CA THR A 63 -27.71 -6.81 -3.50
C THR A 63 -26.20 -6.87 -3.39
N ALA A 64 -25.51 -6.00 -4.14
CA ALA A 64 -24.06 -5.95 -4.07
C ALA A 64 -23.61 -5.63 -2.64
N CYS A 65 -22.63 -6.34 -2.14
CA CYS A 65 -22.06 -6.02 -0.83
C CYS A 65 -21.45 -4.61 -0.87
N THR A 66 -21.58 -3.88 0.21
CA THR A 66 -21.02 -2.54 0.38
C THR A 66 -20.22 -2.47 1.65
N ALA A 67 -19.31 -1.49 1.75
CA ALA A 67 -18.66 -1.18 3.02
C ALA A 67 -19.71 -0.86 4.09
N ALA A 68 -19.43 -1.27 5.34
CA ALA A 68 -20.26 -0.85 6.47
C ALA A 68 -20.22 0.68 6.59
N PRO A 69 -21.34 1.31 6.98
CA PRO A 69 -21.37 2.74 7.24
C PRO A 69 -20.32 3.14 8.28
N ILE A 70 -19.64 4.26 8.04
CA ILE A 70 -18.70 4.82 9.04
C ILE A 70 -19.52 5.40 10.18
N VAL A 71 -19.29 4.92 11.40
CA VAL A 71 -19.93 5.45 12.60
C VAL A 71 -19.17 6.71 13.02
N ALA A 72 -19.79 7.87 12.88
CA ALA A 72 -19.16 9.16 13.10
C ALA A 72 -18.67 9.39 14.55
N THR A 73 -19.24 8.69 15.53
CA THR A 73 -18.81 8.73 16.94
C THR A 73 -17.58 7.89 17.21
N GLU A 74 -17.24 6.94 16.34
CA GLU A 74 -16.04 6.13 16.48
C GLU A 74 -14.83 6.87 15.90
N PRO A 75 -13.69 6.95 16.61
CA PRO A 75 -12.52 7.68 16.13
C PRO A 75 -11.89 7.03 14.90
N TYR A 76 -12.00 5.70 14.79
CA TYR A 76 -11.40 4.91 13.73
C TYR A 76 -12.35 3.84 13.18
N SER A 77 -12.03 3.31 12.00
CA SER A 77 -12.71 2.19 11.38
C SER A 77 -11.75 1.33 10.56
N LEU A 78 -12.17 0.10 10.27
CA LEU A 78 -11.45 -0.75 9.32
C LEU A 78 -11.55 -0.20 7.89
N VAL A 79 -10.54 -0.45 7.09
CA VAL A 79 -10.51 -0.05 5.68
C VAL A 79 -11.14 -1.16 4.84
N PHE A 80 -12.15 -0.80 4.05
CA PHE A 80 -12.84 -1.75 3.16
C PHE A 80 -11.91 -2.26 2.06
N LYS A 81 -11.84 -3.58 1.92
CA LYS A 81 -10.99 -4.27 0.96
C LYS A 81 -11.72 -4.63 -0.32
N GLY A 82 -13.02 -4.87 -0.21
CA GLY A 82 -13.87 -5.33 -1.30
C GLY A 82 -14.89 -6.35 -0.85
N CYS A 83 -15.46 -7.07 -1.79
CA CYS A 83 -16.41 -8.14 -1.53
C CYS A 83 -15.80 -9.49 -1.85
N SER A 84 -16.00 -10.47 -0.97
CA SER A 84 -15.66 -11.85 -1.24
C SER A 84 -16.51 -12.44 -2.36
N VAL A 85 -16.13 -13.61 -2.84
CA VAL A 85 -16.93 -14.39 -3.82
C VAL A 85 -18.33 -14.76 -3.27
N ALA A 86 -18.48 -14.80 -1.95
CA ALA A 86 -19.77 -15.00 -1.28
C ALA A 86 -20.58 -13.71 -1.09
N ASN A 87 -20.17 -12.61 -1.70
CA ASN A 87 -20.79 -11.29 -1.57
C ASN A 87 -20.82 -10.74 -0.12
N VAL A 88 -19.79 -11.05 0.65
CA VAL A 88 -19.57 -10.55 2.03
C VAL A 88 -18.48 -9.47 2.01
N ALA A 89 -18.71 -8.37 2.74
CA ALA A 89 -17.73 -7.29 2.87
C ALA A 89 -16.47 -7.76 3.58
N GLU A 90 -15.32 -7.52 2.98
CA GLU A 90 -14.00 -7.79 3.54
C GLU A 90 -13.28 -6.48 3.91
N TYR A 91 -12.45 -6.57 4.92
CA TYR A 91 -11.69 -5.44 5.44
C TYR A 91 -10.23 -5.82 5.60
N TYR A 92 -9.34 -4.84 5.47
CA TYR A 92 -7.94 -4.99 5.85
C TYR A 92 -7.81 -5.11 7.36
N ASP A 93 -6.81 -5.88 7.82
CA ASP A 93 -6.50 -5.99 9.24
C ASP A 93 -5.89 -4.68 9.78
N LYS A 94 -6.03 -4.46 11.09
CA LYS A 94 -5.45 -3.28 11.76
C LYS A 94 -3.92 -3.24 11.69
N THR A 95 -3.25 -4.38 11.51
CA THR A 95 -1.82 -4.44 11.26
C THR A 95 -1.43 -4.00 9.84
N GLU A 96 -2.40 -3.93 8.93
CA GLU A 96 -2.20 -3.42 7.58
C GLU A 96 -2.53 -1.93 7.50
N CYS A 97 -3.75 -1.53 7.86
CA CYS A 97 -4.15 -0.12 7.87
C CYS A 97 -5.43 0.17 8.66
N VAL A 98 -5.55 1.43 9.09
CA VAL A 98 -6.67 1.94 9.90
C VAL A 98 -7.14 3.28 9.33
N ARG A 99 -8.45 3.47 9.20
CA ARG A 99 -9.05 4.74 8.81
C ARG A 99 -9.32 5.61 10.03
N GLN A 100 -8.85 6.85 10.02
CA GLN A 100 -9.24 7.90 10.97
C GLN A 100 -10.52 8.56 10.46
N ASN A 101 -11.64 8.42 11.18
CA ASN A 101 -12.96 8.82 10.70
C ASN A 101 -13.14 10.34 10.60
N SER A 102 -12.52 11.09 11.52
CA SER A 102 -12.64 12.56 11.57
C SER A 102 -11.96 13.27 10.38
N THR A 103 -10.90 12.69 9.82
CA THR A 103 -10.11 13.29 8.73
C THR A 103 -10.25 12.55 7.41
N GLY A 104 -10.68 11.30 7.46
CA GLY A 104 -10.68 10.38 6.33
C GLY A 104 -9.29 9.81 6.00
N LEU A 105 -8.25 10.20 6.71
CA LEU A 105 -6.90 9.67 6.52
C LEU A 105 -6.84 8.18 6.85
N ILE A 106 -6.07 7.45 6.05
CA ILE A 106 -5.77 6.04 6.28
C ILE A 106 -4.32 5.93 6.72
N TRP A 107 -4.12 5.35 7.90
CA TRP A 107 -2.83 5.16 8.54
C TRP A 107 -2.30 3.76 8.32
N GLN A 108 -1.02 3.62 8.07
CA GLN A 108 -0.34 2.32 8.05
C GLN A 108 -0.43 1.66 9.43
N GLY A 109 -0.85 0.40 9.45
CA GLY A 109 -0.73 -0.47 10.62
C GLY A 109 0.72 -0.92 10.84
N GLN A 110 0.97 -1.51 12.02
CA GLN A 110 2.27 -2.10 12.34
C GLN A 110 2.10 -3.51 12.88
N THR A 111 3.00 -4.40 12.46
CA THR A 111 3.16 -5.73 13.02
C THR A 111 4.09 -5.69 14.23
N ALA A 112 4.16 -6.76 15.00
CA ALA A 112 5.18 -6.92 16.04
C ALA A 112 6.61 -6.83 15.43
N ALA A 113 7.60 -6.68 16.31
CA ALA A 113 9.02 -6.64 15.95
C ALA A 113 9.41 -7.81 15.03
N GLY A 114 10.27 -7.55 14.05
CA GLY A 114 10.69 -8.55 13.07
C GLY A 114 11.28 -7.97 11.78
N THR A 115 11.26 -8.75 10.72
CA THR A 115 11.93 -8.39 9.45
C THR A 115 10.99 -7.78 8.39
N GLY A 116 9.69 -7.68 8.65
CA GLY A 116 8.72 -7.13 7.71
C GLY A 116 8.79 -5.61 7.59
N LEU A 117 8.37 -5.07 6.44
CA LEU A 117 8.32 -3.61 6.23
C LEU A 117 7.43 -2.89 7.25
N SER A 118 6.38 -3.54 7.76
CA SER A 118 5.48 -2.97 8.77
C SER A 118 5.89 -3.29 10.21
N ALA A 119 7.04 -3.93 10.45
CA ALA A 119 7.50 -4.25 11.80
C ALA A 119 7.80 -2.98 12.62
N ASN A 120 7.40 -2.99 13.89
CA ASN A 120 7.42 -1.84 14.78
C ASN A 120 8.80 -1.50 15.37
N ASP A 121 9.83 -2.26 15.03
CA ASP A 121 11.22 -2.08 15.44
C ASP A 121 12.14 -1.61 14.29
N GLN A 122 11.57 -1.28 13.13
CA GLN A 122 12.32 -0.88 11.95
C GLN A 122 12.57 0.64 11.94
N TYR A 123 13.62 1.08 12.61
CA TYR A 123 14.03 2.48 12.67
C TYR A 123 14.59 2.98 11.33
N LYS A 124 14.41 4.27 11.05
CA LYS A 124 14.76 4.91 9.78
C LYS A 124 15.41 6.27 10.03
N THR A 125 16.38 6.62 9.19
CA THR A 125 16.81 8.01 9.00
C THR A 125 15.73 8.79 8.22
N ASN A 126 15.87 10.12 8.12
CA ASN A 126 14.91 10.96 7.39
C ASN A 126 15.58 11.87 6.38
N PHE A 127 16.51 11.32 5.60
CA PHE A 127 17.13 12.07 4.50
C PHE A 127 16.13 12.28 3.38
N ASP A 128 16.15 13.48 2.79
CA ASP A 128 15.32 13.81 1.64
C ASP A 128 16.14 14.63 0.65
N SER A 129 16.06 14.28 -0.63
CA SER A 129 16.71 14.99 -1.72
C SER A 129 15.78 15.93 -2.48
N THR A 130 14.49 16.00 -2.11
CA THR A 130 13.47 16.72 -2.90
C THR A 130 13.48 18.22 -2.66
N THR A 131 13.94 18.68 -1.50
CA THR A 131 14.02 20.09 -1.18
C THR A 131 15.38 20.46 -0.57
N GLU A 132 15.80 21.72 -0.72
CA GLU A 132 17.01 22.23 -0.07
C GLU A 132 16.96 22.11 1.46
N LEU A 133 15.77 22.22 2.05
CA LEU A 133 15.56 22.14 3.49
C LEU A 133 15.61 20.70 4.02
N GLN A 134 15.55 19.69 3.15
CA GLN A 134 15.39 18.31 3.58
C GLN A 134 16.52 17.37 3.14
N LYS A 135 17.45 17.85 2.31
CA LYS A 135 18.48 17.02 1.69
C LYS A 135 19.69 16.71 2.56
N TRP A 136 19.91 17.43 3.65
CA TRP A 136 21.12 17.32 4.47
C TRP A 136 20.98 16.22 5.51
N LYS A 137 22.02 15.38 5.66
CA LYS A 137 22.08 14.37 6.70
C LYS A 137 22.68 14.88 8.02
N GLY A 138 23.58 15.84 7.96
CA GLY A 138 24.34 16.29 9.12
C GLY A 138 25.26 15.22 9.70
N THR A 139 26.46 15.57 10.09
CA THR A 139 27.32 14.70 10.90
C THR A 139 27.39 15.25 12.32
N ARG A 140 27.25 14.39 13.32
CA ARG A 140 27.66 14.72 14.69
C ARG A 140 29.17 14.58 14.76
N SER A 141 29.89 15.61 14.50
CA SER A 141 31.30 15.69 14.84
C SER A 141 31.42 15.99 16.34
N GLY A 142 31.70 14.95 17.14
CA GLY A 142 32.08 15.05 18.56
C GLY A 142 30.90 15.35 19.51
N LEU A 143 30.48 14.34 20.25
CA LEU A 143 29.63 14.46 21.43
C LEU A 143 30.38 15.11 22.60
N ASN A 144 30.74 16.37 22.50
CA ASN A 144 31.09 17.16 23.66
C ASN A 144 30.21 18.39 23.72
N SER A 145 29.56 18.57 24.84
CA SER A 145 28.44 19.43 25.17
C SER A 145 28.67 20.96 25.12
N THR A 146 29.64 21.40 24.38
CA THR A 146 29.78 22.80 23.98
C THR A 146 29.24 22.90 22.56
N VAL A 147 28.24 23.76 22.40
CA VAL A 147 27.57 24.08 21.13
C VAL A 147 28.63 24.44 20.08
N ASP A 148 29.18 23.45 19.42
CA ASP A 148 30.05 23.66 18.28
C ASP A 148 29.17 23.88 17.06
N ALA A 149 29.14 25.12 16.58
CA ALA A 149 28.31 25.56 15.47
C ALA A 149 28.77 24.99 14.10
N THR A 150 29.80 24.18 14.07
CA THR A 150 30.31 23.53 12.88
C THR A 150 29.81 22.09 12.78
N LEU A 151 28.49 21.93 12.61
CA LEU A 151 27.95 20.66 12.09
C LEU A 151 28.36 20.58 10.62
N ASP A 152 29.23 19.64 10.31
CA ASP A 152 29.56 19.32 8.93
C ASP A 152 28.29 18.83 8.21
N PHE A 153 27.73 19.68 7.36
CA PHE A 153 26.54 19.36 6.58
C PHE A 153 26.96 18.58 5.33
N ILE A 154 26.77 17.27 5.37
CA ILE A 154 27.03 16.40 4.23
C ILE A 154 25.70 16.07 3.56
N ALA A 155 25.61 16.31 2.24
CA ALA A 155 24.44 15.88 1.46
C ALA A 155 24.39 14.34 1.43
N PRO A 156 23.21 13.74 1.65
CA PRO A 156 23.04 12.30 1.49
C PRO A 156 23.25 11.91 0.02
N THR A 157 23.84 10.73 -0.18
CA THR A 157 23.91 10.13 -1.51
C THR A 157 22.52 9.65 -1.96
N THR A 158 22.31 9.51 -3.27
CA THR A 158 21.09 8.92 -3.81
C THR A 158 20.82 7.51 -3.27
N ALA A 159 21.87 6.71 -3.04
CA ALA A 159 21.73 5.39 -2.46
C ALA A 159 21.23 5.44 -1.01
N GLU A 160 21.76 6.35 -0.19
CA GLU A 160 21.27 6.54 1.20
C GLU A 160 19.81 7.01 1.24
N VAL A 161 19.43 7.96 0.37
CA VAL A 161 18.04 8.45 0.30
C VAL A 161 17.08 7.32 -0.08
N ASN A 162 17.46 6.46 -1.03
CA ASN A 162 16.61 5.38 -1.54
C ASN A 162 16.72 4.06 -0.78
N ALA A 163 17.58 3.98 0.24
CA ALA A 163 17.65 2.79 1.10
C ALA A 163 16.38 2.62 1.92
N THR A 164 15.95 1.38 2.16
CA THR A 164 14.78 1.09 3.02
C THR A 164 15.02 1.43 4.50
N THR A 165 16.25 1.70 4.87
CA THR A 165 16.65 2.25 6.17
C THR A 165 16.47 3.77 6.26
N ASN A 166 16.01 4.41 5.19
CA ASN A 166 15.64 5.82 5.16
C ASN A 166 14.15 5.97 4.85
N SER A 167 13.52 7.00 5.36
CA SER A 167 12.07 7.25 5.25
C SER A 167 11.56 7.30 3.80
N ILE A 168 12.34 7.84 2.86
CA ILE A 168 11.98 7.95 1.44
C ILE A 168 12.02 6.58 0.76
N GLY A 169 13.12 5.84 0.92
CA GLY A 169 13.23 4.48 0.38
C GLY A 169 12.24 3.52 1.02
N TYR A 170 12.00 3.65 2.33
CA TYR A 170 10.96 2.91 3.03
C TYR A 170 9.57 3.18 2.44
N LYS A 171 9.19 4.46 2.27
CA LYS A 171 7.94 4.85 1.61
C LYS A 171 7.80 4.23 0.21
N ALA A 172 8.87 4.25 -0.58
CA ALA A 172 8.89 3.65 -1.92
C ALA A 172 8.67 2.14 -1.85
N ALA A 173 9.32 1.45 -0.92
CA ALA A 173 9.16 0.00 -0.71
C ALA A 173 7.71 -0.36 -0.31
N VAL A 174 7.11 0.39 0.63
CA VAL A 174 5.70 0.17 1.02
C VAL A 174 4.76 0.41 -0.16
N ASN A 175 4.97 1.48 -0.94
CA ASN A 175 4.16 1.76 -2.13
C ASN A 175 4.27 0.64 -3.20
N ALA A 176 5.42 -0.01 -3.30
CA ALA A 176 5.60 -1.15 -4.21
C ALA A 176 4.74 -2.36 -3.83
N THR A 177 4.42 -2.55 -2.54
CA THR A 177 3.57 -3.66 -2.07
C THR A 177 2.09 -3.49 -2.37
N ASN A 178 1.64 -2.30 -2.77
CA ASN A 178 0.22 -1.95 -2.90
C ASN A 178 -0.57 -2.13 -1.59
N LEU A 179 0.06 -1.79 -0.46
CA LEU A 179 -0.54 -1.95 0.87
C LEU A 179 -1.94 -1.32 0.94
N CYS A 180 -2.90 -2.06 1.45
CA CYS A 180 -4.31 -1.66 1.51
C CYS A 180 -4.86 -1.11 0.18
N GLY A 181 -4.46 -1.73 -0.94
CA GLY A 181 -4.91 -1.37 -2.28
C GLY A 181 -4.41 -0.02 -2.79
N SER A 182 -3.33 0.53 -2.20
CA SER A 182 -2.82 1.85 -2.57
C SER A 182 -1.30 1.89 -2.71
N ARG A 183 -0.86 2.75 -3.63
CA ARG A 183 0.55 3.13 -3.85
C ARG A 183 0.80 4.61 -3.57
N ALA A 184 -0.12 5.27 -2.85
CA ALA A 184 -0.07 6.70 -2.55
C ALA A 184 0.28 6.99 -1.08
N TRP A 185 0.99 6.08 -0.41
CA TRP A 185 1.48 6.28 0.93
C TRP A 185 2.57 7.35 0.98
N ARG A 186 2.51 8.21 1.99
CA ARG A 186 3.46 9.27 2.24
C ARG A 186 3.76 9.41 3.73
N LEU A 187 4.83 10.12 4.07
CA LEU A 187 5.04 10.53 5.46
C LEU A 187 3.92 11.51 5.87
N PRO A 188 3.43 11.40 7.11
CA PRO A 188 2.49 12.36 7.66
C PRO A 188 3.17 13.71 7.91
N THR A 189 2.43 14.78 7.81
CA THR A 189 2.85 16.06 8.40
C THR A 189 2.89 15.98 9.92
N LYS A 190 3.57 16.92 10.56
CA LYS A 190 3.60 17.02 12.02
C LYS A 190 2.19 17.09 12.63
N ASN A 191 1.31 17.88 12.03
CA ASN A 191 -0.05 18.07 12.54
C ASN A 191 -0.92 16.84 12.34
N GLU A 192 -0.77 16.11 11.22
CA GLU A 192 -1.47 14.85 11.01
C GLU A 192 -1.06 13.82 12.06
N LEU A 193 0.24 13.68 12.30
CA LEU A 193 0.74 12.71 13.28
C LEU A 193 0.33 13.07 14.71
N LEU A 194 0.31 14.37 15.08
CA LEU A 194 -0.25 14.85 16.34
C LEU A 194 -1.74 14.55 16.47
N GLY A 195 -2.47 14.46 15.36
CA GLY A 195 -3.90 14.14 15.33
C GLY A 195 -4.25 12.72 15.74
N ILE A 196 -3.27 11.82 15.90
CA ILE A 196 -3.47 10.46 16.43
C ILE A 196 -2.85 10.25 17.82
N VAL A 197 -2.30 11.31 18.43
CA VAL A 197 -1.81 11.25 19.82
C VAL A 197 -2.99 11.17 20.77
N LYS A 198 -2.95 10.19 21.67
CA LYS A 198 -3.95 9.94 22.71
C LYS A 198 -3.28 9.99 24.08
N THR A 199 -3.29 11.17 24.71
CA THR A 199 -2.57 11.43 25.96
C THR A 199 -3.09 10.66 27.17
N THR A 200 -4.20 9.95 27.04
CA THR A 200 -4.80 9.09 28.08
C THR A 200 -4.27 7.66 28.06
N GLU A 201 -3.41 7.32 27.13
CA GLU A 201 -2.78 5.98 26.99
C GLU A 201 -1.25 6.07 27.08
N VAL A 202 -0.61 4.94 27.36
CA VAL A 202 0.86 4.79 27.36
C VAL A 202 1.20 3.49 26.62
N PRO A 203 1.89 3.58 25.46
CA PRO A 203 2.28 4.79 24.73
C PRO A 203 1.07 5.64 24.27
N THR A 204 1.28 6.92 23.99
CA THR A 204 0.23 7.90 23.72
C THR A 204 -0.46 7.74 22.37
N ILE A 205 -0.97 6.56 22.10
CA ILE A 205 -1.70 6.20 20.88
C ILE A 205 -2.81 5.20 21.22
N ASP A 206 -3.93 5.24 20.50
CA ASP A 206 -5.02 4.28 20.70
C ASP A 206 -4.57 2.87 20.33
N SER A 207 -4.17 2.09 21.35
CA SER A 207 -3.65 0.73 21.19
C SER A 207 -4.71 -0.29 20.76
N ALA A 208 -5.99 0.04 20.88
CA ALA A 208 -7.08 -0.79 20.34
C ALA A 208 -7.15 -0.71 18.80
N TRP A 209 -6.66 0.38 18.21
CA TRP A 209 -6.66 0.58 16.77
C TRP A 209 -5.27 0.49 16.15
N PHE A 210 -4.25 1.05 16.80
CA PHE A 210 -2.86 0.98 16.37
C PHE A 210 -2.14 -0.12 17.15
N LEU A 211 -2.23 -1.35 16.63
CA LEU A 211 -1.66 -2.54 17.28
C LEU A 211 -0.13 -2.46 17.34
N ASN A 212 0.43 -3.15 18.35
CA ASN A 212 1.88 -3.24 18.56
C ASN A 212 2.60 -1.89 18.69
N PRO A 213 2.07 -0.89 19.43
CA PRO A 213 2.79 0.35 19.58
C PRO A 213 4.04 0.12 20.45
N PRO A 214 5.26 0.48 19.98
CA PRO A 214 6.44 0.38 20.82
C PRO A 214 6.37 1.40 21.97
N TYR A 215 6.90 1.00 23.14
CA TYR A 215 6.72 1.77 24.37
C TYR A 215 7.47 3.12 24.35
N TYR A 216 8.74 3.11 23.94
CA TYR A 216 9.57 4.33 23.82
C TYR A 216 9.80 4.62 22.37
N THR A 217 9.00 5.51 21.76
CA THR A 217 9.17 5.71 20.35
C THR A 217 8.76 7.08 19.85
N SER A 218 9.56 7.57 18.91
CA SER A 218 9.29 8.75 18.12
C SER A 218 9.08 8.34 16.66
N TYR A 219 8.23 9.08 15.97
CA TYR A 219 7.95 8.88 14.56
C TYR A 219 8.31 10.11 13.73
N TRP A 220 9.01 9.89 12.63
CA TRP A 220 9.33 10.93 11.67
C TRP A 220 8.10 11.52 11.01
N THR A 221 8.18 12.82 10.69
CA THR A 221 7.20 13.53 9.86
C THR A 221 7.82 13.99 8.55
N SER A 222 6.98 14.41 7.60
CA SER A 222 7.40 15.10 6.38
C SER A 222 7.68 16.60 6.60
N SER A 223 7.34 17.13 7.77
CA SER A 223 7.52 18.57 8.07
C SER A 223 9.00 18.88 8.28
N PRO A 224 9.58 19.79 7.49
CA PRO A 224 10.96 20.22 7.68
C PRO A 224 11.08 21.12 8.92
N ASP A 225 12.26 21.17 9.50
CA ASP A 225 12.65 22.31 10.31
C ASP A 225 12.98 23.47 9.37
N THR A 226 12.33 24.61 9.55
CA THR A 226 12.54 25.79 8.71
C THR A 226 13.81 26.58 9.04
N THR A 227 14.42 26.29 10.19
CA THR A 227 15.63 26.97 10.64
C THR A 227 16.89 26.17 10.29
N PHE A 228 16.82 24.85 10.43
CA PHE A 228 17.95 23.95 10.24
C PHE A 228 17.64 22.85 9.23
N ALA A 229 18.23 22.92 8.04
CA ALA A 229 17.97 22.00 6.94
C ALA A 229 18.31 20.54 7.24
N ASN A 230 19.26 20.31 8.15
CA ASN A 230 19.67 18.98 8.62
C ASN A 230 18.73 18.38 9.67
N ASN A 231 17.71 19.14 10.11
CA ASN A 231 16.71 18.69 11.07
C ASN A 231 15.37 18.37 10.38
N ALA A 232 14.58 17.53 11.03
CA ALA A 232 13.19 17.28 10.69
C ALA A 232 12.35 17.16 11.97
N TRP A 233 11.07 17.45 11.85
CA TRP A 233 10.15 17.25 12.95
C TRP A 233 9.83 15.77 13.14
N TYR A 234 9.72 15.37 14.40
CA TYR A 234 9.18 14.07 14.83
C TYR A 234 8.10 14.29 15.88
N VAL A 235 7.31 13.27 16.14
CA VAL A 235 6.34 13.22 17.24
C VAL A 235 6.72 12.07 18.15
N ASP A 236 6.81 12.34 19.44
CA ASP A 236 7.12 11.34 20.46
C ASP A 236 5.83 10.77 21.05
N PHE A 237 5.75 9.43 21.10
CA PHE A 237 4.64 8.70 21.67
C PHE A 237 5.03 8.00 22.99
N TYR A 238 6.02 8.52 23.70
CA TYR A 238 6.63 7.86 24.84
C TYR A 238 5.68 7.72 26.03
N ASP A 239 5.14 8.84 26.54
CA ASP A 239 4.29 8.82 27.70
C ASP A 239 3.05 9.72 27.55
N GLY A 240 2.09 9.59 28.43
CA GLY A 240 0.85 10.34 28.37
C GLY A 240 0.92 11.78 28.85
N SER A 241 2.10 12.38 29.09
CA SER A 241 2.19 13.77 29.49
C SER A 241 2.06 14.72 28.30
N VAL A 242 1.38 15.85 28.50
CA VAL A 242 1.11 16.84 27.44
C VAL A 242 2.39 17.43 26.82
N SER A 243 3.53 17.25 27.49
CA SER A 243 4.84 17.64 26.95
C SER A 243 5.42 16.64 25.96
N TYR A 244 4.83 15.48 25.84
CA TYR A 244 5.38 14.33 25.12
C TYR A 244 4.57 13.91 23.91
N GLY A 245 3.64 14.29 23.43
CA GLY A 245 3.31 14.36 22.02
C GLY A 245 4.18 15.45 21.43
N SER A 246 5.39 15.58 22.02
CA SER A 246 6.21 16.76 21.88
C SER A 246 6.79 16.83 20.48
N ARG A 247 6.58 17.95 19.91
CA ARG A 247 7.18 18.42 18.69
C ARG A 247 8.68 18.63 18.95
N GLY A 248 9.47 17.60 18.71
CA GLY A 248 10.91 17.76 18.65
C GLY A 248 11.37 17.95 17.21
N ASN A 249 12.48 18.61 17.05
CA ASN A 249 13.29 18.53 15.86
C ASN A 249 14.53 17.69 16.15
N SER A 250 15.01 16.95 15.19
CA SER A 250 16.21 16.13 15.34
C SER A 250 16.96 16.08 14.04
N LEU A 251 18.27 15.80 14.16
CA LEU A 251 19.11 15.58 12.99
C LEU A 251 18.53 14.43 12.16
N ARG A 252 18.47 14.61 10.84
CA ARG A 252 17.93 13.62 9.90
C ARG A 252 18.68 12.30 9.90
N ILE A 253 19.90 12.28 10.42
CA ILE A 253 20.69 11.07 10.65
C ILE A 253 20.22 10.26 11.88
N SER A 254 19.44 10.85 12.78
CA SER A 254 18.82 10.10 13.88
C SER A 254 17.86 9.07 13.34
N GLU A 255 17.66 8.00 14.09
CA GLU A 255 16.84 6.87 13.69
C GLU A 255 15.56 6.84 14.52
N TYR A 256 14.43 7.06 13.86
CA TYR A 256 13.10 6.93 14.44
C TYR A 256 12.21 6.05 13.57
N LEU A 257 11.05 5.71 14.06
CA LEU A 257 10.07 4.96 13.29
C LEU A 257 9.38 5.83 12.22
N VAL A 258 8.76 5.17 11.28
CA VAL A 258 7.90 5.80 10.28
C VAL A 258 6.55 5.11 10.30
N ARG A 259 5.48 5.90 10.39
CA ARG A 259 4.11 5.45 10.15
C ARG A 259 3.58 6.26 8.98
N LEU A 260 3.31 5.59 7.88
CA LEU A 260 2.82 6.26 6.67
C LEU A 260 1.33 6.56 6.76
N VAL A 261 0.90 7.53 5.95
CA VAL A 261 -0.49 7.95 5.83
C VAL A 261 -0.86 8.15 4.36
N ARG A 262 -2.14 7.99 4.04
CA ARG A 262 -2.72 8.34 2.74
C ARG A 262 -4.15 8.88 2.88
N GLN A 263 -4.65 9.45 1.84
CA GLN A 263 -6.08 9.78 1.66
C GLN A 263 -6.87 8.56 1.22
#